data_90985c21dd4c536270fe2df1b6693522
#
_entry.id   90985c21dd4c536270fe2df1b6693522
#
_cell.length_a   1.000
_cell.length_b   1.000
_cell.length_c   1.000
_cell.angle_alpha   90.00
_cell.angle_beta   90.00
_cell.angle_gamma   90.00
#
_symmetry.space_group_name_H-M   'P 1'
#
loop_
_entity.id
_entity.type
_entity.pdbx_description
1 polymer ?
#
loop_
_entity_poly.entity_id
_entity_poly.type
_entity_poly.pdbx_seq_one_letter_code
_entity_poly.pdbx_strand_id
1 'polypeptide(L)'
;RVSQVYLDMAEASYEATGDPDAVVTGCTMSARQALNKIRVRAGIGELPDGVDFREAYRRERGVELMFEGHRWYDIRRWMIAEDLFKGEYPIMGVKATPINHSYTADQLKVEKACTYKLTDFTYEYVPVRTAVRTFKKRNYWYPLPMDEVAALDNLQQNPGW
;
A
#
# COMPACT_ATOMS: atom_id res chain seq x y z
N ARG A 1 4.28 -14.37 4.96
CA ARG A 1 3.17 -14.90 5.79
C ARG A 1 1.98 -15.32 4.92
N VAL A 2 1.01 -16.04 5.51
CA VAL A 2 -0.12 -16.61 4.75
C VAL A 2 -0.96 -15.53 4.03
N SER A 3 -1.16 -14.38 4.66
CA SER A 3 -1.89 -13.25 4.04
C SER A 3 -1.24 -12.79 2.72
N GLN A 4 0.08 -12.78 2.65
CA GLN A 4 0.79 -12.44 1.42
C GLN A 4 0.46 -13.44 0.30
N VAL A 5 0.43 -14.73 0.61
CA VAL A 5 0.10 -15.77 -0.39
C VAL A 5 -1.31 -15.59 -0.95
N TYR A 6 -2.28 -15.27 -0.10
CA TYR A 6 -3.64 -14.98 -0.55
C TYR A 6 -3.71 -13.72 -1.42
N LEU A 7 -2.95 -12.68 -1.07
CA LEU A 7 -2.88 -11.45 -1.87
C LEU A 7 -2.18 -11.67 -3.20
N ASP A 8 -1.08 -12.43 -3.21
CA ASP A 8 -0.38 -12.80 -4.45
C ASP A 8 -1.28 -13.64 -5.36
N MET A 9 -2.04 -14.59 -4.78
CA MET A 9 -3.03 -15.38 -5.50
C MET A 9 -4.18 -14.53 -6.06
N ALA A 10 -4.74 -13.61 -5.25
CA ALA A 10 -5.81 -12.72 -5.68
C ALA A 10 -5.38 -11.83 -6.86
N GLU A 11 -4.20 -11.26 -6.77
CA GLU A 11 -3.61 -10.45 -7.84
C GLU A 11 -3.36 -11.29 -9.10
N ALA A 12 -2.62 -12.39 -8.98
CA ALA A 12 -2.25 -13.21 -10.12
C ALA A 12 -3.47 -13.80 -10.85
N SER A 13 -4.46 -14.28 -10.11
CA SER A 13 -5.69 -14.84 -10.70
C SER A 13 -6.51 -13.77 -11.42
N TYR A 14 -6.63 -12.58 -10.83
CA TYR A 14 -7.35 -11.48 -11.47
C TYR A 14 -6.62 -10.95 -12.71
N GLU A 15 -5.32 -10.75 -12.64
CA GLU A 15 -4.56 -10.23 -13.80
C GLU A 15 -4.51 -11.25 -14.96
N ALA A 16 -4.64 -12.55 -14.66
CA ALA A 16 -4.72 -13.58 -15.67
C ALA A 16 -6.09 -13.68 -16.38
N THR A 17 -7.18 -13.39 -15.68
CA THR A 17 -8.55 -13.61 -16.20
C THR A 17 -9.32 -12.31 -16.50
N GLY A 18 -8.99 -11.21 -15.83
CA GLY A 18 -9.79 -9.99 -15.81
C GLY A 18 -11.11 -10.12 -15.03
N ASP A 19 -11.39 -11.30 -14.47
CA ASP A 19 -12.61 -11.59 -13.72
C ASP A 19 -12.27 -12.02 -12.29
N PRO A 20 -12.71 -11.27 -11.25
CA PRO A 20 -12.40 -11.60 -9.87
C PRO A 20 -13.06 -12.91 -9.37
N ASP A 21 -14.10 -13.38 -10.06
CA ASP A 21 -14.86 -14.54 -9.65
C ASP A 21 -14.50 -15.82 -10.43
N ALA A 22 -13.69 -15.69 -11.49
CA ALA A 22 -13.17 -16.82 -12.22
C ALA A 22 -12.14 -17.61 -11.39
N VAL A 23 -12.25 -18.94 -11.42
CA VAL A 23 -11.25 -19.86 -10.82
C VAL A 23 -10.25 -20.29 -11.88
N VAL A 24 -9.00 -19.91 -11.73
CA VAL A 24 -7.91 -20.30 -12.63
C VAL A 24 -7.64 -21.80 -12.50
N THR A 25 -7.35 -22.45 -13.63
CA THR A 25 -6.99 -23.89 -13.64
C THR A 25 -5.85 -24.18 -12.68
N GLY A 26 -6.04 -25.14 -11.79
CA GLY A 26 -5.07 -25.49 -10.74
C GLY A 26 -5.24 -24.72 -9.43
N CYS A 27 -6.09 -23.70 -9.40
CA CYS A 27 -6.46 -23.00 -8.17
C CYS A 27 -7.73 -23.58 -7.55
N THR A 28 -7.87 -23.45 -6.23
CA THR A 28 -9.02 -23.97 -5.46
C THR A 28 -10.05 -22.88 -5.14
N MET A 29 -9.75 -21.63 -5.45
CA MET A 29 -10.61 -20.47 -5.16
C MET A 29 -10.38 -19.35 -6.18
N SER A 30 -11.35 -18.45 -6.29
CA SER A 30 -11.24 -17.26 -7.13
C SER A 30 -10.41 -16.15 -6.47
N ALA A 31 -10.04 -15.12 -7.25
CA ALA A 31 -9.34 -13.93 -6.75
C ALA A 31 -10.12 -13.23 -5.63
N ARG A 32 -11.44 -13.08 -5.80
CA ARG A 32 -12.35 -12.48 -4.79
C ARG A 32 -12.38 -13.32 -3.51
N GLN A 33 -12.46 -14.64 -3.63
CA GLN A 33 -12.46 -15.52 -2.46
C GLN A 33 -11.14 -15.45 -1.69
N ALA A 34 -10.02 -15.38 -2.40
CA ALA A 34 -8.70 -15.21 -1.76
C ALA A 34 -8.60 -13.90 -1.00
N LEU A 35 -9.06 -12.79 -1.58
CA LEU A 35 -9.10 -11.47 -0.94
C LEU A 35 -10.02 -11.46 0.28
N ASN A 36 -11.20 -12.07 0.17
CA ASN A 36 -12.19 -12.14 1.23
C ASN A 36 -11.70 -12.95 2.44
N LYS A 37 -10.82 -13.93 2.26
CA LYS A 37 -10.17 -14.65 3.40
C LYS A 37 -9.47 -13.68 4.34
N ILE A 38 -8.81 -12.65 3.80
CA ILE A 38 -8.11 -11.65 4.60
C ILE A 38 -9.10 -10.69 5.25
N ARG A 39 -10.04 -10.18 4.49
CA ARG A 39 -11.04 -9.20 4.92
C ARG A 39 -11.93 -9.73 6.04
N VAL A 40 -12.45 -10.94 5.87
CA VAL A 40 -13.30 -11.61 6.90
C VAL A 40 -12.50 -11.85 8.18
N ARG A 41 -11.25 -12.32 8.07
CA ARG A 41 -10.35 -12.46 9.21
C ARG A 41 -10.13 -11.13 9.95
N ALA A 42 -10.01 -10.02 9.20
CA ALA A 42 -9.84 -8.69 9.77
C ALA A 42 -11.14 -8.08 10.35
N GLY A 43 -12.28 -8.76 10.19
CA GLY A 43 -13.58 -8.30 10.71
C GLY A 43 -14.24 -7.18 9.91
N ILE A 44 -13.75 -6.89 8.68
CA ILE A 44 -14.29 -5.82 7.82
C ILE A 44 -15.30 -6.33 6.77
N GLY A 45 -15.64 -7.62 6.82
CA GLY A 45 -16.58 -8.24 5.91
C GLY A 45 -16.02 -8.49 4.51
N GLU A 46 -16.83 -9.09 3.64
CA GLU A 46 -16.47 -9.37 2.25
C GLU A 46 -16.41 -8.10 1.39
N LEU A 47 -15.72 -8.18 0.26
CA LEU A 47 -15.67 -7.09 -0.69
C LEU A 47 -17.06 -6.90 -1.33
N PRO A 48 -17.67 -5.70 -1.28
CA PRO A 48 -18.94 -5.43 -1.95
C PRO A 48 -18.86 -5.63 -3.46
N ASP A 49 -20.01 -5.96 -4.07
CA ASP A 49 -20.12 -6.03 -5.51
C ASP A 49 -19.98 -4.65 -6.18
N GLY A 50 -19.52 -4.65 -7.43
CA GLY A 50 -19.36 -3.42 -8.23
C GLY A 50 -18.14 -2.57 -7.89
N VAL A 51 -17.32 -3.01 -6.95
CA VAL A 51 -16.04 -2.34 -6.62
C VAL A 51 -14.98 -2.70 -7.67
N ASP A 52 -14.17 -1.73 -8.09
CA ASP A 52 -12.99 -2.02 -8.89
C ASP A 52 -12.06 -2.97 -8.12
N PHE A 53 -11.97 -4.21 -8.61
CA PHE A 53 -11.25 -5.27 -7.91
C PHE A 53 -9.74 -5.00 -7.89
N ARG A 54 -9.19 -4.38 -8.96
CA ARG A 54 -7.75 -4.04 -9.02
C ARG A 54 -7.38 -3.05 -7.94
N GLU A 55 -8.16 -2.00 -7.79
CA GLU A 55 -7.94 -1.02 -6.72
C GLU A 55 -8.18 -1.64 -5.33
N ALA A 56 -9.16 -2.53 -5.21
CA ALA A 56 -9.47 -3.21 -3.95
C ALA A 56 -8.30 -4.09 -3.48
N TYR A 57 -7.75 -4.98 -4.33
CA TYR A 57 -6.65 -5.84 -3.89
C TYR A 57 -5.35 -5.04 -3.65
N ARG A 58 -5.10 -3.99 -4.44
CA ARG A 58 -3.94 -3.10 -4.24
C ARG A 58 -4.02 -2.37 -2.90
N ARG A 59 -5.21 -1.89 -2.55
CA ARG A 59 -5.47 -1.25 -1.27
C ARG A 59 -5.32 -2.24 -0.11
N GLU A 60 -5.94 -3.40 -0.21
CA GLU A 60 -5.88 -4.44 0.82
C GLU A 60 -4.43 -4.88 1.05
N ARG A 61 -3.66 -5.08 -0.04
CA ARG A 61 -2.24 -5.40 0.04
C ARG A 61 -1.43 -4.30 0.73
N GLY A 62 -1.72 -3.04 0.42
CA GLY A 62 -1.06 -1.89 1.05
C GLY A 62 -1.32 -1.79 2.54
N VAL A 63 -2.51 -2.16 3.00
CA VAL A 63 -2.91 -2.13 4.41
C VAL A 63 -2.39 -3.37 5.14
N GLU A 64 -2.66 -4.57 4.61
CA GLU A 64 -2.33 -5.84 5.27
C GLU A 64 -0.81 -6.07 5.40
N LEU A 65 -0.02 -5.63 4.41
CA LEU A 65 1.43 -5.76 4.41
C LEU A 65 2.16 -4.46 4.78
N MET A 66 1.47 -3.56 5.48
CA MET A 66 2.06 -2.30 5.93
C MET A 66 3.25 -2.57 6.86
N PHE A 67 4.33 -1.80 6.65
CA PHE A 67 5.62 -1.95 7.35
C PHE A 67 6.41 -3.23 7.07
N GLU A 68 5.97 -4.07 6.11
CA GLU A 68 6.68 -5.28 5.73
C GLU A 68 7.60 -5.10 4.49
N GLY A 69 7.81 -3.86 4.05
CA GLY A 69 8.71 -3.52 2.95
C GLY A 69 8.14 -3.73 1.54
N HIS A 70 6.90 -4.23 1.41
CA HIS A 70 6.31 -4.58 0.11
C HIS A 70 5.95 -3.36 -0.74
N ARG A 71 5.45 -2.28 -0.12
CA ARG A 71 4.87 -1.13 -0.85
C ARG A 71 5.78 -0.53 -1.90
N TRP A 72 7.08 -0.40 -1.60
CA TRP A 72 8.05 0.17 -2.52
C TRP A 72 8.19 -0.64 -3.81
N TYR A 73 8.20 -1.96 -3.69
CA TYR A 73 8.27 -2.85 -4.84
C TYR A 73 6.94 -2.90 -5.59
N ASP A 74 5.82 -2.92 -4.90
CA ASP A 74 4.48 -2.97 -5.47
C ASP A 74 4.20 -1.76 -6.37
N ILE A 75 4.44 -0.53 -5.89
CA ILE A 75 4.20 0.69 -6.69
C ILE A 75 5.07 0.76 -7.94
N ARG A 76 6.25 0.14 -7.91
CA ARG A 76 7.16 0.07 -9.06
C ARG A 76 6.73 -1.00 -10.07
N ARG A 77 6.43 -2.21 -9.63
CA ARG A 77 5.97 -3.28 -10.52
C ARG A 77 4.59 -3.01 -11.13
N TRP A 78 3.72 -2.28 -10.43
CA TRP A 78 2.45 -1.81 -10.95
C TRP A 78 2.57 -0.56 -11.82
N MET A 79 3.74 0.02 -11.93
CA MET A 79 4.03 1.23 -12.71
C MET A 79 3.15 2.43 -12.31
N ILE A 80 2.81 2.57 -11.04
CA ILE A 80 1.93 3.63 -10.51
C ILE A 80 2.67 4.70 -9.70
N ALA A 81 3.99 4.57 -9.56
CA ALA A 81 4.76 5.46 -8.69
C ALA A 81 4.79 6.91 -9.21
N GLU A 82 4.81 7.13 -10.53
CA GLU A 82 4.75 8.48 -11.11
C GLU A 82 3.47 9.20 -10.75
N ASP A 83 2.33 8.49 -10.81
CA ASP A 83 1.02 9.08 -10.49
C ASP A 83 0.87 9.31 -8.97
N LEU A 84 1.37 8.40 -8.15
CA LEU A 84 1.34 8.54 -6.70
C LEU A 84 2.22 9.68 -6.17
N PHE A 85 3.27 10.05 -6.90
CA PHE A 85 4.19 11.14 -6.54
C PHE A 85 4.05 12.37 -7.44
N LYS A 86 2.93 12.49 -8.13
CA LYS A 86 2.60 13.64 -8.97
C LYS A 86 2.18 14.83 -8.11
N GLY A 87 2.86 15.97 -8.26
CA GLY A 87 2.54 17.20 -7.53
C GLY A 87 3.07 17.26 -6.10
N GLU A 88 2.53 18.18 -5.32
CA GLU A 88 2.84 18.32 -3.91
C GLU A 88 2.10 17.23 -3.12
N TYR A 89 2.78 16.14 -2.81
CA TYR A 89 2.27 15.14 -1.89
C TYR A 89 2.98 15.27 -0.53
N PRO A 90 2.46 16.08 0.38
CA PRO A 90 2.97 16.13 1.74
C PRO A 90 2.76 14.78 2.40
N ILE A 91 3.68 14.40 3.29
CA ILE A 91 3.42 13.28 4.18
C ILE A 91 2.33 13.74 5.14
N MET A 92 1.16 13.11 5.02
CA MET A 92 0.02 13.42 5.87
C MET A 92 0.10 12.61 7.15
N GLY A 93 -0.19 13.24 8.26
CA GLY A 93 -0.44 12.61 9.54
C GLY A 93 -1.89 12.80 9.96
N VAL A 94 -2.28 12.13 11.03
CA VAL A 94 -3.59 12.31 11.65
C VAL A 94 -3.40 13.09 12.94
N LYS A 95 -4.04 14.25 13.04
CA LYS A 95 -4.15 15.03 14.26
C LYS A 95 -5.46 14.65 14.95
N ALA A 96 -5.37 14.05 16.13
CA ALA A 96 -6.51 13.75 16.96
C ALA A 96 -6.72 14.90 17.97
N THR A 97 -7.94 15.48 18.03
CA THR A 97 -8.29 16.52 18.97
C THR A 97 -9.44 16.03 19.85
N PRO A 98 -9.28 16.01 21.19
CA PRO A 98 -10.35 15.61 22.11
C PRO A 98 -11.58 16.49 21.98
N ILE A 99 -12.79 15.90 21.98
CA ILE A 99 -14.06 16.64 21.85
C ILE A 99 -14.48 17.25 23.19
N ASN A 100 -14.36 16.51 24.28
CA ASN A 100 -14.97 16.86 25.57
C ASN A 100 -13.98 17.06 26.71
N HIS A 101 -12.67 16.93 26.50
CA HIS A 101 -11.64 17.02 27.53
C HIS A 101 -10.44 17.81 27.08
N SER A 102 -9.96 18.69 27.95
CA SER A 102 -8.67 19.35 27.75
C SER A 102 -7.57 18.47 28.33
N TYR A 103 -7.08 17.52 27.55
CA TYR A 103 -5.90 16.77 27.93
C TYR A 103 -4.63 17.57 27.65
N THR A 104 -3.75 17.64 28.62
CA THR A 104 -2.40 18.17 28.36
C THR A 104 -1.61 17.17 27.52
N ALA A 105 -0.62 17.65 26.78
CA ALA A 105 0.26 16.79 25.97
C ALA A 105 0.93 15.68 26.81
N ASP A 106 1.17 15.94 28.08
CA ASP A 106 1.79 14.97 29.00
C ASP A 106 0.78 13.93 29.49
N GLN A 107 -0.47 14.31 29.72
CA GLN A 107 -1.53 13.35 30.03
C GLN A 107 -1.79 12.37 28.89
N LEU A 108 -1.76 12.85 27.63
CA LEU A 108 -1.90 12.00 26.45
C LEU A 108 -0.74 11.01 26.27
N LYS A 109 0.44 11.29 26.84
CA LYS A 109 1.60 10.39 26.80
C LYS A 109 1.58 9.30 27.88
N VAL A 110 0.96 9.57 29.00
CA VAL A 110 1.05 8.73 30.22
C VAL A 110 -0.11 7.75 30.33
N GLU A 111 -1.30 8.11 29.84
CA GLU A 111 -2.44 7.23 29.93
C GLU A 111 -2.45 6.18 28.81
N LYS A 112 -2.63 4.92 29.23
CA LYS A 112 -2.68 3.79 28.31
C LYS A 112 -3.84 3.97 27.34
N ALA A 113 -3.57 3.83 26.05
CA ALA A 113 -4.50 4.02 24.94
C ALA A 113 -5.83 3.23 25.02
N CYS A 114 -5.93 2.26 25.95
CA CYS A 114 -7.12 1.44 26.15
C CYS A 114 -8.26 2.13 26.91
N THR A 115 -8.05 3.32 27.46
CA THR A 115 -9.08 4.07 28.21
C THR A 115 -9.90 5.00 27.31
N TYR A 116 -9.46 5.29 26.10
CA TYR A 116 -10.12 6.22 25.17
C TYR A 116 -10.89 5.46 24.09
N LYS A 117 -12.08 5.97 23.75
CA LYS A 117 -12.82 5.52 22.57
C LYS A 117 -12.43 6.39 21.38
N LEU A 118 -12.41 5.82 20.20
CA LEU A 118 -12.16 6.57 18.95
C LEU A 118 -13.16 7.72 18.75
N THR A 119 -14.37 7.58 19.29
CA THR A 119 -15.44 8.57 19.26
C THR A 119 -15.21 9.80 20.16
N ASP A 120 -14.22 9.73 21.03
CA ASP A 120 -13.90 10.84 21.96
C ASP A 120 -13.03 11.91 21.31
N PHE A 121 -12.62 11.70 20.05
CA PHE A 121 -11.75 12.59 19.29
C PHE A 121 -12.34 12.97 17.94
N THR A 122 -12.02 14.17 17.49
CA THR A 122 -12.09 14.55 16.07
C THR A 122 -10.75 14.32 15.42
N TYR A 123 -10.76 13.92 14.16
CA TYR A 123 -9.57 13.59 13.39
C TYR A 123 -9.44 14.50 12.18
N GLU A 124 -8.26 15.06 12.01
CA GLU A 124 -7.93 15.94 10.89
C GLU A 124 -6.66 15.41 10.20
N TYR A 125 -6.66 15.35 8.87
CA TYR A 125 -5.45 15.07 8.11
C TYR A 125 -4.62 16.35 8.00
N VAL A 126 -3.42 16.33 8.54
CA VAL A 126 -2.50 17.47 8.53
C VAL A 126 -1.17 17.11 7.87
N PRO A 127 -0.56 18.00 7.08
CA PRO A 127 0.76 17.74 6.53
C PRO A 127 1.82 17.71 7.65
N VAL A 128 2.54 16.59 7.73
CA VAL A 128 3.67 16.42 8.67
C VAL A 128 4.98 16.88 8.03
N ARG A 129 5.11 16.68 6.73
CA ARG A 129 6.24 17.17 5.92
C ARG A 129 5.74 17.68 4.59
N THR A 130 6.23 18.84 4.19
CA THR A 130 5.89 19.52 2.93
C THR A 130 6.92 19.25 1.81
N ALA A 131 7.90 18.37 2.04
CA ALA A 131 8.91 18.05 1.04
C ALA A 131 8.25 17.43 -0.21
N VAL A 132 8.43 18.07 -1.34
CA VAL A 132 8.00 17.58 -2.64
C VAL A 132 8.80 16.32 -3.00
N ARG A 133 8.10 15.27 -3.35
CA ARG A 133 8.72 14.04 -3.84
C ARG A 133 8.51 13.96 -5.34
N THR A 134 9.58 13.67 -6.05
CA THR A 134 9.53 13.50 -7.49
C THR A 134 9.94 12.08 -7.84
N PHE A 135 9.08 11.39 -8.57
CA PHE A 135 9.39 10.10 -9.15
C PHE A 135 9.38 10.25 -10.67
N LYS A 136 10.48 9.90 -11.33
CA LYS A 136 10.63 9.97 -12.79
C LYS A 136 10.60 8.55 -13.37
N LYS A 137 10.25 8.41 -14.63
CA LYS A 137 10.18 7.13 -15.34
C LYS A 137 11.46 6.28 -15.16
N ARG A 138 12.63 6.90 -15.17
CA ARG A 138 13.91 6.19 -14.91
C ARG A 138 13.97 5.53 -13.53
N ASN A 139 13.26 6.05 -12.53
CA ASN A 139 13.31 5.56 -11.15
C ASN A 139 12.58 4.21 -10.96
N TYR A 140 11.90 3.69 -11.96
CA TYR A 140 11.37 2.33 -11.92
C TYR A 140 12.48 1.27 -11.92
N TRP A 141 13.63 1.61 -12.52
CA TRP A 141 14.84 0.77 -12.50
C TRP A 141 15.91 1.42 -11.64
N TYR A 142 16.74 0.61 -11.01
CA TYR A 142 17.93 1.12 -10.34
C TYR A 142 19.04 1.37 -11.36
N PRO A 143 19.89 2.37 -11.16
CA PRO A 143 21.09 2.51 -11.97
C PRO A 143 22.02 1.31 -11.71
N LEU A 144 22.67 0.87 -12.77
CA LEU A 144 23.78 -0.08 -12.64
C LEU A 144 25.00 0.69 -12.09
N PRO A 145 25.84 0.05 -11.24
CA PRO A 145 27.07 0.67 -10.79
C PRO A 145 27.92 1.10 -11.99
N MET A 146 28.44 2.32 -11.96
CA MET A 146 29.22 2.86 -13.09
C MET A 146 30.48 2.06 -13.37
N ASP A 147 31.09 1.51 -12.33
CA ASP A 147 32.28 0.68 -12.45
C ASP A 147 32.01 -0.60 -13.25
N GLU A 148 30.84 -1.22 -13.04
CA GLU A 148 30.42 -2.40 -13.79
C GLU A 148 30.12 -2.05 -15.26
N VAL A 149 29.43 -0.92 -15.49
CA VAL A 149 29.14 -0.46 -16.85
C VAL A 149 30.42 -0.14 -17.61
N ALA A 150 31.42 0.41 -16.93
CA ALA A 150 32.72 0.73 -17.54
C ALA A 150 33.60 -0.51 -17.77
N ALA A 151 33.43 -1.57 -16.97
CA ALA A 151 34.24 -2.78 -17.05
C ALA A 151 33.75 -3.81 -18.09
N LEU A 152 32.48 -3.73 -18.52
CA LEU A 152 31.83 -4.71 -19.36
C LEU A 152 31.33 -4.09 -20.67
N ASP A 153 32.00 -4.37 -21.79
CA ASP A 153 31.73 -3.79 -23.12
C ASP A 153 30.27 -3.93 -23.60
N ASN A 154 29.57 -4.99 -23.16
CA ASN A 154 28.19 -5.27 -23.56
C ASN A 154 27.15 -4.83 -22.53
N LEU A 155 27.57 -4.22 -21.43
CA LEU A 155 26.66 -3.73 -20.39
C LEU A 155 26.32 -2.27 -20.63
N GLN A 156 25.03 -2.00 -20.86
CA GLN A 156 24.51 -0.65 -20.99
C GLN A 156 23.74 -0.23 -19.76
N GLN A 157 23.86 1.04 -19.40
CA GLN A 157 23.10 1.63 -18.30
C GLN A 157 21.59 1.55 -18.55
N ASN A 158 20.81 1.41 -17.48
CA ASN A 158 19.38 1.47 -17.55
C ASN A 158 18.88 2.80 -18.15
N PRO A 159 17.76 2.78 -18.92
CA PRO A 159 17.30 3.98 -19.63
C PRO A 159 17.08 5.19 -18.72
N GLY A 160 17.71 6.30 -19.08
CA GLY A 160 17.55 7.58 -18.38
C GLY A 160 18.49 7.82 -17.21
N TRP A 161 19.43 6.89 -16.98
CA TRP A 161 20.51 7.03 -15.99
C TRP A 161 21.84 7.41 -16.65
#